data_b637585648d220feadbcf51a43fe6135
#
_entry.id   b637585648d220feadbcf51a43fe6135
#
_cell.length_a   1.000
_cell.length_b   1.000
_cell.length_c   1.000
_cell.angle_alpha   90.00
_cell.angle_beta   90.00
_cell.angle_gamma   90.00
#
_symmetry.space_group_name_H-M   'P 1'
#
loop_
_entity.id
_entity.type
_entity.pdbx_description
1 polymer ?
#
loop_
_entity_poly.entity_id
_entity_poly.type
_entity_poly.pdbx_seq_one_letter_code
_entity_poly.pdbx_strand_id
1 'polypeptide(L)'
;MVHPGSTPVPSQPRRRGGCLPALVILLVILGLGFGASKFFGSDGKKSSSSSSSSSSSHDKGEWKVGDCGGPDPDDAPNGYKAFDCGASGATFKALDIQAASFMPDSIQCPGGTDLIIQVSISYGSSKSKGGGIPSKTVCGRNLSANHPGDPGAGGGQLVKGDCVTSTAKEVSCASSGSGAYKVLDLTKQTSQCPSGTTEPMRLTMAIGRPYDVICAAKQ
;
A
#
# COMPACT_ATOMS: atom_id res chain seq x y z
N MET A 1 10.77 -51.34 -33.43
CA MET A 1 11.50 -50.07 -33.20
C MET A 1 10.98 -49.08 -34.26
N VAL A 2 10.11 -48.15 -33.85
CA VAL A 2 9.52 -47.16 -34.77
C VAL A 2 9.91 -45.78 -34.23
N HIS A 3 10.62 -44.99 -35.04
CA HIS A 3 11.00 -43.63 -34.74
C HIS A 3 9.82 -42.69 -35.03
N PRO A 4 9.41 -41.79 -34.14
CA PRO A 4 8.48 -40.72 -34.48
C PRO A 4 9.24 -39.53 -35.08
N GLY A 5 8.70 -39.08 -36.21
CA GLY A 5 9.25 -38.00 -37.01
C GLY A 5 9.10 -36.60 -36.36
N SER A 6 10.12 -35.80 -36.61
CA SER A 6 10.19 -34.39 -36.25
C SER A 6 9.33 -33.55 -37.18
N THR A 7 8.40 -32.77 -36.65
CA THR A 7 7.63 -31.75 -37.35
C THR A 7 8.43 -30.44 -37.49
N PRO A 8 8.44 -29.76 -38.64
CA PRO A 8 9.15 -28.49 -38.81
C PRO A 8 8.36 -27.32 -38.20
N VAL A 9 9.10 -26.46 -37.47
CA VAL A 9 8.61 -25.19 -36.88
C VAL A 9 8.48 -24.13 -38.00
N PRO A 10 7.36 -23.42 -38.14
CA PRO A 10 7.22 -22.35 -39.09
C PRO A 10 7.99 -21.10 -38.64
N SER A 11 8.79 -20.55 -39.57
CA SER A 11 9.57 -19.33 -39.40
C SER A 11 8.65 -18.07 -39.41
N GLN A 12 8.72 -17.25 -38.37
CA GLN A 12 8.03 -15.97 -38.29
C GLN A 12 8.72 -14.89 -39.11
N PRO A 13 7.97 -14.03 -39.83
CA PRO A 13 8.53 -12.92 -40.60
C PRO A 13 8.99 -11.78 -39.69
N ARG A 14 10.25 -11.36 -39.82
CA ARG A 14 10.82 -10.16 -39.21
C ARG A 14 10.12 -8.91 -39.77
N ARG A 15 9.33 -8.23 -38.93
CA ARG A 15 8.84 -6.87 -39.21
C ARG A 15 9.97 -5.87 -38.93
N ARG A 16 10.52 -5.30 -40.02
CA ARG A 16 11.32 -4.07 -39.97
C ARG A 16 10.35 -2.90 -39.82
N GLY A 17 10.20 -2.38 -38.59
CA GLY A 17 9.44 -1.17 -38.31
C GLY A 17 10.40 0.01 -38.13
N GLY A 18 10.32 0.99 -39.05
CA GLY A 18 11.17 2.18 -39.05
C GLY A 18 10.79 3.18 -37.97
N CYS A 19 11.79 3.75 -37.29
CA CYS A 19 11.67 4.74 -36.20
C CYS A 19 11.37 6.18 -36.66
N LEU A 20 10.91 6.42 -37.86
CA LEU A 20 10.70 7.77 -38.41
C LEU A 20 9.41 8.50 -37.98
N PRO A 21 8.26 7.84 -37.66
CA PRO A 21 7.07 8.60 -37.26
C PRO A 21 7.11 9.13 -35.84
N ALA A 22 7.91 8.54 -34.93
CA ALA A 22 7.94 8.96 -33.53
C ALA A 22 8.61 10.32 -33.29
N LEU A 23 9.60 10.69 -34.14
CA LEU A 23 10.33 11.95 -34.00
C LEU A 23 9.52 13.16 -34.43
N VAL A 24 8.61 13.01 -35.40
CA VAL A 24 7.74 14.09 -35.89
C VAL A 24 6.67 14.45 -34.86
N ILE A 25 6.14 13.47 -34.14
CA ILE A 25 5.14 13.70 -33.09
C ILE A 25 5.74 14.45 -31.90
N LEU A 26 7.00 14.19 -31.55
CA LEU A 26 7.67 14.85 -30.43
C LEU A 26 7.92 16.34 -30.69
N LEU A 27 8.21 16.74 -31.94
CA LEU A 27 8.43 18.13 -32.31
C LEU A 27 7.15 18.97 -32.34
N VAL A 28 6.00 18.35 -32.63
CA VAL A 28 4.69 19.05 -32.62
C VAL A 28 4.24 19.37 -31.20
N ILE A 29 4.55 18.49 -30.23
CA ILE A 29 4.16 18.68 -28.82
C ILE A 29 5.00 19.80 -28.15
N LEU A 30 6.26 19.98 -28.56
CA LEU A 30 7.14 21.01 -28.01
C LEU A 30 6.85 22.41 -28.56
N GLY A 31 6.14 22.54 -29.72
CA GLY A 31 5.85 23.81 -30.38
C GLY A 31 4.61 24.54 -29.88
N LEU A 32 3.71 23.89 -29.13
CA LEU A 32 2.41 24.48 -28.72
C LEU A 32 2.31 24.90 -27.26
N GLY A 33 3.41 24.82 -26.49
CA GLY A 33 3.43 25.06 -25.03
C GLY A 33 3.88 26.45 -24.55
N PHE A 34 4.09 27.45 -25.41
CA PHE A 34 4.49 28.81 -24.98
C PHE A 34 3.45 29.85 -25.40
N GLY A 35 2.51 30.12 -24.53
CA GLY A 35 1.54 31.21 -24.70
C GLY A 35 0.87 31.61 -23.39
N ALA A 36 1.47 32.55 -22.75
CA ALA A 36 0.95 33.62 -21.87
C ALA A 36 -0.48 33.53 -21.30
N SER A 37 -0.59 33.77 -19.99
CA SER A 37 -1.55 34.79 -19.51
C SER A 37 -1.24 35.21 -18.07
N LYS A 38 -0.74 36.42 -17.92
CA LYS A 38 -0.97 37.27 -16.73
C LYS A 38 -2.41 37.78 -16.81
N PHE A 39 -3.09 37.86 -15.68
CA PHE A 39 -3.96 39.01 -15.38
C PHE A 39 -4.60 38.93 -13.99
N PHE A 40 -4.31 39.97 -13.19
CA PHE A 40 -5.11 40.69 -12.19
C PHE A 40 -5.61 39.93 -10.95
N GLY A 41 -5.41 40.33 -9.74
CA GLY A 41 -5.29 41.69 -9.13
C GLY A 41 -6.55 42.07 -8.38
N SER A 42 -6.38 42.44 -7.14
CA SER A 42 -7.14 43.41 -6.32
C SER A 42 -7.95 42.89 -5.11
N ASP A 43 -7.41 43.21 -3.95
CA ASP A 43 -7.95 43.89 -2.75
C ASP A 43 -9.38 43.63 -2.26
N GLY A 44 -9.47 43.36 -0.95
CA GLY A 44 -10.71 43.40 -0.18
C GLY A 44 -10.56 43.04 1.28
N LYS A 45 -9.97 43.95 2.06
CA LYS A 45 -9.87 43.93 3.52
C LYS A 45 -11.25 44.03 4.16
N LYS A 46 -11.65 43.02 5.00
CA LYS A 46 -12.54 43.27 6.13
C LYS A 46 -12.34 42.25 7.24
N SER A 47 -11.86 42.75 8.35
CA SER A 47 -11.78 42.02 9.62
C SER A 47 -13.18 41.91 10.23
N SER A 48 -13.55 40.73 10.67
CA SER A 48 -14.49 40.53 11.75
C SER A 48 -14.11 39.24 12.51
N SER A 49 -13.75 39.43 13.76
CA SER A 49 -13.49 38.41 14.73
C SER A 49 -14.77 37.61 15.01
N SER A 50 -14.74 36.33 14.74
CA SER A 50 -15.69 35.38 15.31
C SER A 50 -14.93 34.11 15.61
N SER A 51 -15.07 33.66 16.86
CA SER A 51 -14.56 32.42 17.45
C SER A 51 -14.74 31.24 16.50
N SER A 52 -13.64 30.80 15.91
CA SER A 52 -13.59 29.63 15.04
C SER A 52 -13.44 28.38 15.86
N SER A 53 -14.51 27.62 15.99
CA SER A 53 -14.39 26.18 16.00
C SER A 53 -13.65 25.79 14.71
N SER A 54 -12.41 25.35 14.84
CA SER A 54 -11.57 24.91 13.72
C SER A 54 -12.14 23.61 13.15
N SER A 55 -13.12 23.72 12.27
CA SER A 55 -13.38 22.69 11.27
C SER A 55 -12.24 22.80 10.26
N SER A 56 -11.20 21.99 10.42
CA SER A 56 -10.19 21.81 9.41
C SER A 56 -10.87 21.19 8.20
N SER A 57 -11.18 22.04 7.21
CA SER A 57 -11.49 21.57 5.87
C SER A 57 -10.24 20.87 5.35
N HIS A 58 -10.21 19.54 5.47
CA HIS A 58 -9.17 18.75 4.84
C HIS A 58 -9.27 18.97 3.33
N ASP A 59 -8.25 19.57 2.73
CA ASP A 59 -8.08 19.57 1.29
C ASP A 59 -8.15 18.12 0.82
N LYS A 60 -9.09 17.86 -0.09
CA LYS A 60 -9.32 16.50 -0.62
C LYS A 60 -8.00 15.94 -1.15
N GLY A 61 -7.37 15.06 -0.38
CA GLY A 61 -6.22 14.27 -0.85
C GLY A 61 -4.93 14.30 -0.03
N GLU A 62 -4.79 15.15 0.99
CA GLU A 62 -3.57 15.13 1.79
C GLU A 62 -3.81 14.48 3.16
N TRP A 63 -3.40 13.22 3.28
CA TRP A 63 -3.38 12.49 4.53
C TRP A 63 -2.21 12.94 5.42
N LYS A 64 -2.46 13.09 6.72
CA LYS A 64 -1.47 13.38 7.75
C LYS A 64 -1.54 12.33 8.86
N VAL A 65 -0.42 12.09 9.50
CA VAL A 65 -0.38 11.24 10.69
C VAL A 65 -1.31 11.81 11.74
N GLY A 66 -2.17 10.97 12.30
CA GLY A 66 -3.19 11.34 13.26
C GLY A 66 -4.57 11.63 12.66
N ASP A 67 -4.69 11.77 11.34
CA ASP A 67 -5.98 11.89 10.67
C ASP A 67 -6.80 10.62 10.87
N CYS A 68 -8.13 10.78 10.95
CA CYS A 68 -9.02 9.65 10.89
C CYS A 68 -9.54 9.43 9.48
N GLY A 69 -9.86 8.21 9.14
CA GLY A 69 -10.34 7.84 7.83
C GLY A 69 -11.36 6.73 7.87
N GLY A 70 -11.97 6.51 6.72
CA GLY A 70 -12.94 5.44 6.51
C GLY A 70 -13.27 5.27 5.04
N PRO A 71 -14.15 4.31 4.72
CA PRO A 71 -14.58 4.06 3.36
C PRO A 71 -15.16 5.31 2.71
N ASP A 72 -14.80 5.58 1.46
CA ASP A 72 -15.41 6.65 0.68
C ASP A 72 -16.66 6.11 -0.04
N PRO A 73 -17.87 6.57 0.33
CA PRO A 73 -19.09 6.11 -0.31
C PRO A 73 -19.17 6.51 -1.80
N ASP A 74 -18.43 7.54 -2.21
CA ASP A 74 -18.40 8.02 -3.59
C ASP A 74 -17.45 7.21 -4.48
N ASP A 75 -16.51 6.46 -3.86
CA ASP A 75 -15.51 5.60 -4.55
C ASP A 75 -15.53 4.15 -4.04
N ALA A 76 -16.68 3.73 -3.48
CA ALA A 76 -16.86 2.35 -3.05
C ALA A 76 -16.73 1.36 -4.23
N PRO A 77 -16.19 0.13 -4.01
CA PRO A 77 -15.94 -0.48 -2.71
C PRO A 77 -14.52 -0.27 -2.15
N ASN A 78 -13.60 0.36 -2.87
CA ASN A 78 -12.17 0.35 -2.55
C ASN A 78 -11.61 1.73 -2.17
N GLY A 79 -12.42 2.79 -2.23
CA GLY A 79 -11.99 4.14 -1.90
C GLY A 79 -11.99 4.41 -0.39
N TYR A 80 -11.01 5.21 0.05
CA TYR A 80 -10.91 5.70 1.42
C TYR A 80 -10.68 7.21 1.41
N LYS A 81 -11.29 7.91 2.35
CA LYS A 81 -11.09 9.35 2.55
C LYS A 81 -10.85 9.72 4.00
N ALA A 82 -10.25 10.90 4.20
CA ALA A 82 -10.10 11.46 5.54
C ALA A 82 -11.43 11.97 6.08
N PHE A 83 -11.64 11.78 7.37
CA PHE A 83 -12.79 12.23 8.14
C PHE A 83 -12.32 12.93 9.42
N ASP A 84 -13.16 13.78 9.99
CA ASP A 84 -13.01 14.16 11.39
C ASP A 84 -13.14 12.92 12.28
N CYS A 85 -12.28 12.77 13.28
CA CYS A 85 -12.25 11.56 14.12
C CYS A 85 -13.57 11.29 14.87
N GLY A 86 -14.41 12.30 15.06
CA GLY A 86 -15.74 12.14 15.63
C GLY A 86 -16.85 11.84 14.62
N ALA A 87 -16.55 11.82 13.33
CA ALA A 87 -17.53 11.55 12.29
C ALA A 87 -17.92 10.06 12.26
N SER A 88 -19.20 9.78 11.97
CA SER A 88 -19.71 8.40 11.88
C SER A 88 -19.08 7.56 10.76
N GLY A 89 -18.44 8.20 9.77
CA GLY A 89 -17.70 7.53 8.70
C GLY A 89 -16.26 7.17 9.04
N ALA A 90 -15.71 7.69 10.16
CA ALA A 90 -14.37 7.39 10.60
C ALA A 90 -14.30 5.97 11.18
N THR A 91 -13.42 5.13 10.65
CA THR A 91 -13.26 3.73 11.08
C THR A 91 -11.86 3.41 11.57
N PHE A 92 -10.86 4.24 11.20
CA PHE A 92 -9.47 4.06 11.62
C PHE A 92 -8.78 5.42 11.79
N LYS A 93 -7.61 5.40 12.45
CA LYS A 93 -6.69 6.54 12.60
C LYS A 93 -5.37 6.23 11.93
N ALA A 94 -4.80 7.16 11.17
CA ALA A 94 -3.50 7.04 10.54
C ALA A 94 -2.40 7.09 11.60
N LEU A 95 -1.64 5.99 11.73
CA LEU A 95 -0.45 5.90 12.59
C LEU A 95 0.79 6.41 11.89
N ASP A 96 0.89 6.13 10.57
CA ASP A 96 2.02 6.52 9.74
C ASP A 96 1.56 6.70 8.28
N ILE A 97 2.33 7.51 7.55
CA ILE A 97 2.09 7.76 6.13
C ILE A 97 3.43 7.66 5.38
N GLN A 98 3.50 6.73 4.45
CA GLN A 98 4.69 6.44 3.67
C GLN A 98 4.47 6.76 2.20
N ALA A 99 5.57 6.87 1.43
CA ALA A 99 5.48 6.89 -0.02
C ALA A 99 4.85 5.58 -0.52
N ALA A 100 4.06 5.68 -1.59
CA ALA A 100 3.51 4.49 -2.21
C ALA A 100 4.63 3.58 -2.73
N SER A 101 4.42 2.28 -2.61
CA SER A 101 5.31 1.28 -3.18
C SER A 101 4.54 0.40 -4.15
N PHE A 102 5.16 0.11 -5.31
CA PHE A 102 4.64 -0.89 -6.25
C PHE A 102 4.86 -2.32 -5.75
N MET A 103 5.69 -2.49 -4.72
CA MET A 103 5.92 -3.76 -4.04
C MET A 103 5.25 -3.72 -2.66
N PRO A 104 4.05 -4.30 -2.50
CA PRO A 104 3.31 -4.24 -1.22
C PRO A 104 4.13 -4.73 -0.03
N ASP A 105 4.93 -5.77 -0.25
CA ASP A 105 5.76 -6.38 0.80
C ASP A 105 6.92 -5.48 1.29
N SER A 106 7.24 -4.39 0.57
CA SER A 106 8.26 -3.41 1.00
C SER A 106 7.73 -2.36 1.98
N ILE A 107 6.40 -2.30 2.15
CA ILE A 107 5.76 -1.37 3.06
C ILE A 107 6.00 -1.88 4.49
N GLN A 108 6.52 -1.01 5.34
CA GLN A 108 6.82 -1.29 6.75
C GLN A 108 6.05 -0.32 7.62
N CYS A 109 4.87 -0.72 8.03
CA CYS A 109 4.05 0.03 8.95
C CYS A 109 4.52 -0.17 10.40
N PRO A 110 4.30 0.79 11.31
CA PRO A 110 4.58 0.63 12.73
C PRO A 110 3.72 -0.49 13.35
N GLY A 111 4.20 -1.07 14.47
CA GLY A 111 3.45 -2.07 15.21
C GLY A 111 2.07 -1.55 15.63
N GLY A 112 1.08 -2.45 15.60
CA GLY A 112 -0.32 -2.11 15.88
C GLY A 112 -1.06 -1.54 14.67
N THR A 113 -0.51 -1.63 13.47
CA THR A 113 -1.22 -1.31 12.24
C THR A 113 -2.22 -2.41 11.91
N ASP A 114 -3.50 -2.07 11.87
CA ASP A 114 -4.59 -3.01 11.57
C ASP A 114 -4.90 -3.10 10.08
N LEU A 115 -4.65 -2.01 9.33
CA LEU A 115 -4.91 -1.96 7.89
C LEU A 115 -3.87 -1.10 7.18
N ILE A 116 -3.57 -1.47 5.94
CA ILE A 116 -2.64 -0.77 5.06
C ILE A 116 -3.41 -0.35 3.81
N ILE A 117 -3.51 0.95 3.57
CA ILE A 117 -4.29 1.53 2.48
C ILE A 117 -3.35 2.23 1.50
N GLN A 118 -3.47 1.90 0.22
CA GLN A 118 -2.81 2.66 -0.84
C GLN A 118 -3.74 3.76 -1.34
N VAL A 119 -3.31 5.01 -1.20
CA VAL A 119 -3.99 6.18 -1.74
C VAL A 119 -3.44 6.48 -3.12
N SER A 120 -4.32 6.58 -4.11
CA SER A 120 -3.97 6.88 -5.49
C SER A 120 -4.41 8.28 -5.88
N ILE A 121 -3.63 8.94 -6.73
CA ILE A 121 -4.01 10.19 -7.37
C ILE A 121 -4.60 9.87 -8.73
N SER A 122 -5.85 10.31 -8.96
CA SER A 122 -6.49 10.21 -10.29
C SER A 122 -6.14 11.45 -11.10
N TYR A 123 -5.51 11.27 -12.25
CA TYR A 123 -5.29 12.32 -13.22
C TYR A 123 -6.43 12.34 -14.25
N GLY A 124 -7.15 13.45 -14.31
CA GLY A 124 -8.18 13.69 -15.31
C GLY A 124 -9.62 13.58 -14.76
N SER A 125 -10.56 14.21 -15.49
CA SER A 125 -12.00 14.27 -15.17
C SER A 125 -12.77 12.99 -15.50
N SER A 126 -12.10 11.93 -15.87
CA SER A 126 -12.73 10.64 -16.16
C SER A 126 -13.00 9.90 -14.87
N LYS A 127 -14.29 9.66 -14.60
CA LYS A 127 -14.77 8.71 -13.59
C LYS A 127 -14.42 7.25 -13.97
N SER A 128 -13.17 7.00 -14.34
CA SER A 128 -12.69 5.64 -14.57
C SER A 128 -12.47 4.96 -13.23
N LYS A 129 -13.40 4.10 -12.87
CA LYS A 129 -13.32 3.21 -11.71
C LYS A 129 -12.03 2.38 -11.80
N GLY A 130 -11.06 2.68 -10.96
CA GLY A 130 -9.96 1.75 -10.69
C GLY A 130 -8.59 2.02 -11.31
N GLY A 131 -8.22 3.25 -11.67
CA GLY A 131 -6.91 3.53 -12.27
C GLY A 131 -6.28 4.85 -11.82
N GLY A 132 -5.76 4.91 -10.58
CA GLY A 132 -4.91 6.00 -10.13
C GLY A 132 -3.46 5.55 -9.99
N ILE A 133 -2.51 6.50 -10.04
CA ILE A 133 -1.12 6.22 -9.68
C ILE A 133 -1.04 6.20 -8.15
N PRO A 134 -0.57 5.10 -7.51
CA PRO A 134 -0.36 5.08 -6.08
C PRO A 134 0.58 6.22 -5.66
N SER A 135 0.14 7.03 -4.69
CA SER A 135 0.88 8.20 -4.24
C SER A 135 1.39 8.07 -2.81
N LYS A 136 0.58 7.50 -1.95
CA LYS A 136 0.88 7.32 -0.53
C LYS A 136 0.36 5.97 -0.03
N THR A 137 0.97 5.48 1.04
CA THR A 137 0.47 4.36 1.83
C THR A 137 0.13 4.88 3.22
N VAL A 138 -1.07 4.61 3.70
CA VAL A 138 -1.55 4.96 5.04
C VAL A 138 -1.57 3.70 5.89
N CYS A 139 -0.83 3.72 7.00
CA CYS A 139 -0.84 2.69 8.02
C CYS A 139 -1.90 3.05 9.06
N GLY A 140 -3.00 2.31 9.13
CA GLY A 140 -4.16 2.64 9.93
C GLY A 140 -4.35 1.75 11.15
N ARG A 141 -4.82 2.32 12.25
CA ARG A 141 -5.30 1.63 13.45
C ARG A 141 -6.81 1.78 13.54
N ASN A 142 -7.54 0.70 13.71
CA ASN A 142 -8.99 0.74 13.87
C ASN A 142 -9.41 1.62 15.05
N LEU A 143 -10.53 2.32 14.92
CA LEU A 143 -11.14 3.04 16.04
C LEU A 143 -12.03 2.12 16.90
N SER A 144 -12.35 0.94 16.40
CA SER A 144 -13.04 -0.11 17.17
C SER A 144 -12.06 -0.86 18.08
N ALA A 145 -12.60 -1.68 19.00
CA ALA A 145 -11.79 -2.53 19.87
C ALA A 145 -11.16 -3.74 19.16
N ASN A 146 -11.46 -3.96 17.88
CA ASN A 146 -10.89 -5.07 17.11
C ASN A 146 -9.57 -4.62 16.45
N HIS A 147 -8.47 -5.16 16.93
CA HIS A 147 -7.12 -4.82 16.50
C HIS A 147 -6.37 -6.03 15.94
N PRO A 148 -6.62 -6.41 14.68
CA PRO A 148 -5.93 -7.53 14.05
C PRO A 148 -4.41 -7.32 13.94
N GLY A 149 -3.92 -6.09 13.92
CA GLY A 149 -2.49 -5.76 13.87
C GLY A 149 -1.75 -5.82 15.22
N ASP A 150 -2.42 -6.21 16.30
CA ASP A 150 -1.75 -6.46 17.58
C ASP A 150 -1.02 -7.81 17.53
N PRO A 151 0.18 -7.93 18.12
CA PRO A 151 0.94 -9.16 18.13
C PRO A 151 0.12 -10.37 18.61
N GLY A 152 0.00 -11.37 17.74
CA GLY A 152 -0.76 -12.59 18.00
C GLY A 152 -2.25 -12.52 17.69
N ALA A 153 -2.77 -11.40 17.23
CA ALA A 153 -4.19 -11.28 16.84
C ALA A 153 -4.51 -11.96 15.50
N GLY A 154 -3.52 -12.08 14.60
CA GLY A 154 -3.64 -12.88 13.36
C GLY A 154 -4.05 -12.10 12.14
N GLY A 155 -3.61 -10.86 12.02
CA GLY A 155 -3.83 -10.03 10.84
C GLY A 155 -2.94 -8.78 10.83
N GLY A 156 -3.03 -8.00 9.76
CA GLY A 156 -2.17 -6.85 9.58
C GLY A 156 -0.83 -7.21 8.95
N GLN A 157 0.23 -6.60 9.43
CA GLN A 157 1.61 -6.88 9.00
C GLN A 157 2.26 -7.82 10.01
N LEU A 158 2.91 -8.88 9.51
CA LEU A 158 3.59 -9.84 10.37
C LEU A 158 4.67 -9.17 11.21
N VAL A 159 4.56 -9.33 12.52
CA VAL A 159 5.50 -8.76 13.51
C VAL A 159 5.94 -9.83 14.52
N LYS A 160 6.96 -9.49 15.30
CA LYS A 160 7.37 -10.32 16.44
C LYS A 160 6.21 -10.49 17.42
N GLY A 161 5.94 -11.72 17.83
CA GLY A 161 4.85 -12.07 18.74
C GLY A 161 3.62 -12.66 18.04
N ASP A 162 3.54 -12.56 16.71
CA ASP A 162 2.49 -13.19 15.91
C ASP A 162 2.64 -14.71 15.90
N CYS A 163 1.59 -15.36 15.43
CA CYS A 163 1.61 -16.79 15.16
C CYS A 163 1.48 -17.08 13.67
N VAL A 164 2.22 -18.09 13.22
CA VAL A 164 2.19 -18.56 11.83
C VAL A 164 2.01 -20.07 11.76
N THR A 165 1.44 -20.51 10.65
CA THR A 165 1.41 -21.95 10.32
C THR A 165 2.79 -22.42 9.84
N SER A 166 2.96 -23.73 9.65
CA SER A 166 4.17 -24.31 9.01
C SER A 166 4.43 -23.82 7.58
N THR A 167 3.44 -23.23 6.94
CA THR A 167 3.56 -22.60 5.61
C THR A 167 3.78 -21.08 5.68
N ALA A 168 4.19 -20.56 6.85
CA ALA A 168 4.43 -19.13 7.11
C ALA A 168 3.19 -18.21 6.89
N LYS A 169 1.98 -18.78 6.96
CA LYS A 169 0.74 -18.00 6.93
C LYS A 169 0.41 -17.52 8.33
N GLU A 170 0.17 -16.22 8.49
CA GLU A 170 -0.26 -15.64 9.75
C GLU A 170 -1.62 -16.15 10.20
N VAL A 171 -1.76 -16.39 11.50
CA VAL A 171 -2.97 -16.87 12.17
C VAL A 171 -3.05 -16.26 13.58
N SER A 172 -4.26 -16.16 14.13
CA SER A 172 -4.40 -15.75 15.53
C SER A 172 -3.80 -16.81 16.45
N CYS A 173 -2.94 -16.39 17.37
CA CYS A 173 -2.33 -17.28 18.37
C CYS A 173 -3.39 -17.94 19.26
N ALA A 174 -4.48 -17.21 19.58
CA ALA A 174 -5.54 -17.72 20.44
C ALA A 174 -6.37 -18.84 19.80
N SER A 175 -6.50 -18.86 18.47
CA SER A 175 -7.36 -19.81 17.74
C SER A 175 -6.60 -20.91 17.01
N SER A 176 -5.28 -20.84 16.92
CA SER A 176 -4.47 -21.73 16.07
C SER A 176 -4.12 -23.09 16.69
N GLY A 177 -4.36 -23.27 17.99
CA GLY A 177 -4.06 -24.53 18.69
C GLY A 177 -2.58 -24.91 18.64
N SER A 178 -2.27 -26.19 18.90
CA SER A 178 -0.88 -26.70 19.00
C SER A 178 -0.12 -26.79 17.65
N GLY A 179 -0.73 -26.35 16.55
CA GLY A 179 -0.12 -26.40 15.21
C GLY A 179 0.55 -25.13 14.77
N ALA A 180 0.49 -24.06 15.57
CA ALA A 180 1.09 -22.79 15.26
C ALA A 180 2.50 -22.63 15.83
N TYR A 181 3.23 -21.71 15.23
CA TYR A 181 4.56 -21.29 15.64
C TYR A 181 4.52 -19.81 15.98
N LYS A 182 5.06 -19.45 17.16
CA LYS A 182 5.17 -18.06 17.58
C LYS A 182 6.40 -17.42 16.95
N VAL A 183 6.23 -16.27 16.33
CA VAL A 183 7.31 -15.47 15.73
C VAL A 183 8.15 -14.85 16.85
N LEU A 184 9.41 -15.21 16.90
CA LEU A 184 10.40 -14.68 17.85
C LEU A 184 11.14 -13.50 17.27
N ASP A 185 11.37 -13.50 15.94
CA ASP A 185 12.01 -12.42 15.22
C ASP A 185 11.84 -12.59 13.70
N LEU A 186 12.08 -11.49 12.96
CA LEU A 186 12.08 -11.42 11.49
C LEU A 186 13.47 -10.95 11.05
N THR A 187 14.21 -11.78 10.30
CA THR A 187 15.63 -11.53 10.02
C THR A 187 15.98 -11.75 8.54
N LYS A 188 17.15 -11.30 8.12
CA LYS A 188 17.66 -11.58 6.77
C LYS A 188 18.27 -12.97 6.62
N GLN A 189 18.79 -13.53 7.69
CA GLN A 189 19.50 -14.82 7.66
C GLN A 189 19.12 -15.69 8.86
N THR A 190 19.08 -16.99 8.65
CA THR A 190 18.80 -17.95 9.72
C THR A 190 19.77 -17.85 10.90
N SER A 191 21.03 -17.50 10.63
CA SER A 191 22.05 -17.29 11.67
C SER A 191 21.79 -16.13 12.62
N GLN A 192 20.87 -15.24 12.24
CA GLN A 192 20.45 -14.09 13.06
C GLN A 192 19.26 -14.41 13.96
N CYS A 193 18.69 -15.61 13.86
CA CYS A 193 17.59 -16.00 14.69
C CYS A 193 18.00 -16.07 16.17
N PRO A 194 17.14 -15.58 17.09
CA PRO A 194 17.43 -15.63 18.51
C PRO A 194 17.44 -17.07 19.05
N SER A 195 18.06 -17.25 20.21
CA SER A 195 17.98 -18.49 20.97
C SER A 195 16.50 -18.82 21.28
N GLY A 196 16.15 -20.12 21.17
CA GLY A 196 14.76 -20.57 21.31
C GLY A 196 14.02 -20.74 19.99
N THR A 197 14.61 -20.32 18.84
CA THR A 197 14.05 -20.63 17.53
C THR A 197 14.14 -22.14 17.29
N THR A 198 12.98 -22.78 17.09
CA THR A 198 12.89 -24.21 16.75
C THR A 198 12.54 -24.44 15.29
N GLU A 199 11.95 -23.42 14.63
CA GLU A 199 11.49 -23.48 13.25
C GLU A 199 11.86 -22.20 12.49
N PRO A 200 13.06 -22.10 11.89
CA PRO A 200 13.41 -20.98 11.02
C PRO A 200 12.81 -21.22 9.62
N MET A 201 11.80 -20.41 9.26
CA MET A 201 11.10 -20.49 7.99
C MET A 201 11.70 -19.52 6.97
N ARG A 202 12.30 -20.04 5.89
CA ARG A 202 12.81 -19.23 4.79
C ARG A 202 11.71 -18.89 3.80
N LEU A 203 11.58 -17.61 3.45
CA LEU A 203 10.64 -17.12 2.45
C LEU A 203 11.25 -17.24 1.05
N THR A 204 10.63 -18.00 0.17
CA THR A 204 11.17 -18.26 -1.20
C THR A 204 11.04 -17.07 -2.13
N MET A 205 10.11 -16.13 -1.85
CA MET A 205 9.93 -14.90 -2.61
C MET A 205 9.74 -13.71 -1.64
N ALA A 206 10.85 -13.22 -1.12
CA ALA A 206 10.86 -12.08 -0.19
C ALA A 206 11.20 -10.76 -0.91
N ILE A 207 10.80 -10.62 -2.18
CA ILE A 207 11.10 -9.43 -2.98
C ILE A 207 10.48 -8.20 -2.34
N GLY A 208 11.35 -7.26 -1.93
CA GLY A 208 10.92 -6.01 -1.29
C GLY A 208 10.72 -6.10 0.23
N ARG A 209 10.64 -7.28 0.84
CA ARG A 209 10.51 -7.43 2.29
C ARG A 209 11.81 -7.09 3.01
N PRO A 210 11.76 -6.51 4.22
CA PRO A 210 12.95 -6.25 5.02
C PRO A 210 13.55 -7.51 5.64
N TYR A 211 12.84 -8.66 5.59
CA TYR A 211 13.26 -9.94 6.14
C TYR A 211 13.07 -11.07 5.12
N ASP A 212 13.88 -12.09 5.20
CA ASP A 212 13.83 -13.29 4.36
C ASP A 212 13.59 -14.56 5.19
N VAL A 213 13.64 -14.42 6.52
CA VAL A 213 13.48 -15.54 7.48
C VAL A 213 12.54 -15.13 8.60
N ILE A 214 11.58 -15.99 8.89
CA ILE A 214 10.74 -15.92 10.09
C ILE A 214 11.37 -16.89 11.12
N CYS A 215 11.91 -16.33 12.20
CA CYS A 215 12.43 -17.11 13.31
C CYS A 215 11.27 -17.47 14.24
N ALA A 216 10.83 -18.71 14.25
CA ALA A 216 9.67 -19.11 15.02
C ALA A 216 9.96 -20.27 15.99
N ALA A 217 9.14 -20.39 17.02
CA ALA A 217 9.13 -21.50 17.95
C ALA A 217 7.75 -22.12 18.04
N LYS A 218 7.68 -23.44 18.17
CA LYS A 218 6.42 -24.15 18.36
C LYS A 218 5.74 -23.67 19.65
N GLN A 219 4.44 -23.42 19.57
CA GLN A 219 3.59 -23.12 20.73
C GLN A 219 3.28 -24.35 21.56
#